data_36d16fda1eba04016c48da237e709989
#
_entry.id   36d16fda1eba04016c48da237e709989
#
_cell.length_a   1.000
_cell.length_b   1.000
_cell.length_c   1.000
_cell.angle_alpha   90.00
_cell.angle_beta   90.00
_cell.angle_gamma   90.00
#
_symmetry.space_group_name_H-M   'P 1'
#
loop_
_entity.id
_entity.type
_entity.pdbx_description
1 polymer ?
#
loop_
_entity_poly.entity_id
_entity_poly.type
_entity_poly.pdbx_seq_one_letter_code
_entity_poly.pdbx_strand_id
1 'polypeptide(L)'
;YNTAESNVIGGIVRAATGQNLSTYLEKKIWQPFGMEFDAYWALDSDYSQELGGCCINATLRDYARIGLFALKNGVLPDGRNTLPNDWMIKSTKPSPGFSYYGYQWWLAGFGYKAYYADGIFGQFIWVDPDSKTVIAMHSAREVAALDRYSGGHRLNFLISVIEEINK
;
A
#
# COMPACT_ATOMS: atom_id res chain seq x y z
N TYR A 1 -11.88 -7.37 -4.62
CA TYR A 1 -10.52 -7.76 -4.23
C TYR A 1 -10.40 -9.28 -4.10
N ASN A 2 -9.34 -9.82 -4.64
CA ASN A 2 -9.01 -11.23 -4.53
C ASN A 2 -7.48 -11.39 -4.37
N THR A 3 -7.04 -12.01 -3.27
CA THR A 3 -5.62 -12.23 -2.97
C THR A 3 -4.92 -13.09 -4.03
N ALA A 4 -5.64 -14.06 -4.63
CA ALA A 4 -5.08 -14.88 -5.71
C ALA A 4 -4.71 -14.02 -6.93
N GLU A 5 -5.50 -13.01 -7.28
CA GLU A 5 -5.19 -12.07 -8.37
C GLU A 5 -3.94 -11.25 -8.07
N SER A 6 -3.75 -10.82 -6.81
CA SER A 6 -2.53 -10.12 -6.40
C SER A 6 -1.29 -11.00 -6.52
N ASN A 7 -1.41 -12.31 -6.21
CA ASN A 7 -0.32 -13.27 -6.45
C ASN A 7 -0.01 -13.42 -7.95
N VAL A 8 -1.02 -13.46 -8.81
CA VAL A 8 -0.83 -13.50 -10.28
C VAL A 8 -0.12 -12.23 -10.76
N ILE A 9 -0.48 -11.05 -10.25
CA ILE A 9 0.22 -9.79 -10.56
C ILE A 9 1.69 -9.88 -10.17
N GLY A 10 2.01 -10.41 -8.98
CA GLY A 10 3.39 -10.66 -8.55
C GLY A 10 4.15 -11.54 -9.54
N GLY A 11 3.56 -12.63 -9.99
CA GLY A 11 4.13 -13.51 -11.01
C GLY A 11 4.38 -12.79 -12.35
N ILE A 12 3.43 -11.94 -12.78
CA ILE A 12 3.57 -11.13 -14.01
C ILE A 12 4.76 -10.15 -13.88
N VAL A 13 4.85 -9.43 -12.75
CA VAL A 13 5.96 -8.49 -12.51
C VAL A 13 7.30 -9.22 -12.54
N ARG A 14 7.40 -10.38 -11.88
CA ARG A 14 8.60 -11.20 -11.89
C ARG A 14 8.97 -11.65 -13.31
N ALA A 15 8.03 -12.15 -14.08
CA ALA A 15 8.26 -12.57 -15.47
C ALA A 15 8.68 -11.39 -16.36
N ALA A 16 8.03 -10.23 -16.22
CA ALA A 16 8.33 -9.05 -17.02
C ALA A 16 9.69 -8.41 -16.70
N THR A 17 10.14 -8.50 -15.46
CA THR A 17 11.39 -7.87 -15.00
C THR A 17 12.58 -8.83 -15.00
N GLY A 18 12.35 -10.13 -15.01
CA GLY A 18 13.38 -11.16 -14.84
C GLY A 18 14.04 -11.14 -13.46
N GLN A 19 13.40 -10.51 -12.46
CA GLN A 19 13.93 -10.35 -11.10
C GLN A 19 12.93 -10.85 -10.06
N ASN A 20 13.42 -11.22 -8.88
CA ASN A 20 12.57 -11.44 -7.71
C ASN A 20 11.87 -10.13 -7.33
N LEU A 21 10.67 -10.22 -6.76
CA LEU A 21 9.90 -9.03 -6.37
C LEU A 21 10.62 -8.20 -5.31
N SER A 22 11.26 -8.87 -4.34
CA SER A 22 12.07 -8.22 -3.30
C SER A 22 13.23 -7.43 -3.89
N THR A 23 14.01 -8.05 -4.79
CA THR A 23 15.12 -7.38 -5.49
C THR A 23 14.64 -6.20 -6.34
N TYR A 24 13.49 -6.34 -7.01
CA TYR A 24 12.94 -5.27 -7.83
C TYR A 24 12.44 -4.12 -6.98
N LEU A 25 11.73 -4.41 -5.87
CA LEU A 25 11.29 -3.42 -4.90
C LEU A 25 12.47 -2.67 -4.27
N GLU A 26 13.50 -3.42 -3.86
CA GLU A 26 14.72 -2.85 -3.27
C GLU A 26 15.35 -1.81 -4.19
N LYS A 27 15.60 -2.17 -5.44
CA LYS A 27 16.29 -1.31 -6.42
C LYS A 27 15.44 -0.12 -6.88
N LYS A 28 14.13 -0.28 -6.97
CA LYS A 28 13.24 0.75 -7.54
C LYS A 28 12.69 1.72 -6.52
N ILE A 29 12.46 1.25 -5.28
CA ILE A 29 11.77 2.04 -4.27
C ILE A 29 12.54 2.03 -2.95
N TRP A 30 12.88 0.87 -2.41
CA TRP A 30 13.34 0.73 -1.03
C TRP A 30 14.60 1.56 -0.75
N GLN A 31 15.68 1.28 -1.46
CA GLN A 31 16.93 2.03 -1.33
C GLN A 31 16.82 3.46 -1.86
N PRO A 32 16.31 3.71 -3.10
CA PRO A 32 16.29 5.07 -3.64
C PRO A 32 15.35 6.04 -2.91
N PHE A 33 14.29 5.55 -2.29
CA PHE A 33 13.38 6.39 -1.49
C PHE A 33 13.89 6.63 -0.06
N GLY A 34 14.89 5.88 0.38
CA GLY A 34 15.53 6.05 1.69
C GLY A 34 14.77 5.37 2.83
N MET A 35 14.42 4.10 2.66
CA MET A 35 13.91 3.29 3.77
C MET A 35 14.99 3.12 4.84
N GLU A 36 14.59 3.06 6.11
CA GLU A 36 15.55 3.07 7.23
C GLU A 36 16.16 1.70 7.50
N PHE A 37 15.37 0.64 7.30
CA PHE A 37 15.75 -0.71 7.68
C PHE A 37 15.44 -1.70 6.57
N ASP A 38 16.06 -2.87 6.65
CA ASP A 38 15.74 -3.99 5.80
C ASP A 38 14.30 -4.47 6.05
N ALA A 39 13.69 -5.00 5.00
CA ALA A 39 12.39 -5.65 5.06
C ALA A 39 12.51 -7.12 4.66
N TYR A 40 11.56 -7.93 5.10
CA TYR A 40 11.47 -9.34 4.74
C TYR A 40 10.18 -9.59 3.98
N TRP A 41 10.26 -10.28 2.87
CA TRP A 41 9.11 -10.71 2.11
C TRP A 41 8.98 -12.24 2.17
N ALA A 42 7.83 -12.72 2.70
CA ALA A 42 7.63 -14.15 2.84
C ALA A 42 7.51 -14.84 1.48
N LEU A 43 8.06 -16.05 1.42
CA LEU A 43 8.00 -16.93 0.26
C LEU A 43 6.86 -17.95 0.45
N ASP A 44 6.37 -18.52 -0.66
CA ASP A 44 5.32 -19.55 -0.63
C ASP A 44 5.88 -20.94 -0.22
N SER A 45 7.19 -21.16 -0.39
CA SER A 45 7.94 -22.32 0.12
C SER A 45 9.44 -22.03 0.10
N ASP A 46 10.25 -23.01 0.59
CA ASP A 46 11.70 -22.92 0.72
C ASP A 46 12.37 -22.66 -0.60
N TYR A 47 12.50 -22.12 -1.43
CA TYR A 47 13.14 -21.89 -2.74
C TYR A 47 12.20 -21.30 -3.79
N SER A 48 11.09 -20.74 -3.36
CA SER A 48 10.12 -20.31 -4.31
C SER A 48 9.87 -18.79 -4.34
N GLN A 49 8.69 -18.36 -4.63
CA GLN A 49 8.42 -16.97 -5.01
C GLN A 49 7.86 -16.19 -3.83
N GLU A 50 8.14 -14.91 -3.79
CA GLU A 50 7.50 -14.01 -2.85
C GLU A 50 5.97 -14.03 -3.05
N LEU A 51 5.25 -14.04 -1.95
CA LEU A 51 3.78 -13.97 -1.94
C LEU A 51 3.32 -12.58 -2.42
N GLY A 52 2.93 -12.47 -3.68
CA GLY A 52 2.55 -11.19 -4.30
C GLY A 52 1.32 -10.53 -3.69
N GLY A 53 0.51 -11.31 -2.97
CA GLY A 53 -0.72 -10.83 -2.32
C GLY A 53 -0.54 -10.36 -0.88
N CYS A 54 0.63 -10.58 -0.25
CA CYS A 54 0.86 -10.22 1.14
C CYS A 54 2.34 -10.22 1.55
N CYS A 55 2.55 -10.04 2.81
CA CYS A 55 3.58 -10.61 3.65
C CYS A 55 4.95 -9.94 3.51
N ILE A 56 4.96 -8.65 3.22
CA ILE A 56 6.11 -7.77 3.44
C ILE A 56 6.12 -7.37 4.92
N ASN A 57 7.22 -7.67 5.60
CA ASN A 57 7.45 -7.30 7.00
C ASN A 57 8.48 -6.19 7.04
N ALA A 58 8.09 -5.02 7.51
CA ALA A 58 8.93 -3.83 7.59
C ALA A 58 8.66 -3.06 8.89
N THR A 59 9.49 -2.10 9.22
CA THR A 59 9.23 -1.22 10.35
C THR A 59 8.00 -0.33 10.10
N LEU A 60 7.37 0.16 11.15
CA LEU A 60 6.22 1.07 11.02
C LEU A 60 6.57 2.34 10.24
N ARG A 61 7.77 2.85 10.44
CA ARG A 61 8.25 4.06 9.75
C ARG A 61 8.46 3.81 8.26
N ASP A 62 8.92 2.63 7.89
CA ASP A 62 9.07 2.26 6.47
C ASP A 62 7.72 1.99 5.81
N TYR A 63 6.74 1.45 6.54
CA TYR A 63 5.34 1.41 6.07
C TYR A 63 4.80 2.81 5.80
N ALA A 64 5.06 3.77 6.69
CA ALA A 64 4.68 5.17 6.45
C ALA A 64 5.41 5.75 5.21
N ARG A 65 6.68 5.39 4.97
CA ARG A 65 7.41 5.81 3.77
C ARG A 65 6.84 5.23 2.47
N ILE A 66 6.30 4.01 2.49
CA ILE A 66 5.55 3.49 1.32
C ILE A 66 4.36 4.39 1.01
N GLY A 67 3.62 4.80 2.03
CA GLY A 67 2.52 5.78 1.87
C GLY A 67 3.01 7.14 1.36
N LEU A 68 4.14 7.64 1.86
CA LEU A 68 4.74 8.90 1.40
C LEU A 68 5.23 8.80 -0.06
N PHE A 69 5.77 7.67 -0.47
CA PHE A 69 6.14 7.40 -1.85
C PHE A 69 4.91 7.49 -2.77
N ALA A 70 3.80 6.87 -2.38
CA ALA A 70 2.54 6.96 -3.12
C ALA A 70 1.98 8.40 -3.14
N LEU A 71 1.98 9.10 -1.99
CA LEU A 71 1.55 10.50 -1.88
C LEU A 71 2.37 11.44 -2.78
N LYS A 72 3.66 11.17 -2.93
CA LYS A 72 4.57 11.90 -3.81
C LYS A 72 4.52 11.45 -5.28
N ASN A 73 3.53 10.64 -5.67
CA ASN A 73 3.38 10.12 -7.03
C ASN A 73 4.62 9.39 -7.56
N GLY A 74 5.35 8.68 -6.70
CA GLY A 74 6.55 7.94 -7.06
C GLY A 74 7.81 8.79 -7.28
N VAL A 75 7.79 10.07 -6.89
CA VAL A 75 8.96 10.94 -6.98
C VAL A 75 9.92 10.64 -5.84
N LEU A 76 11.14 10.29 -6.19
CA LEU A 76 12.25 10.01 -5.27
C LEU A 76 12.82 11.32 -4.66
N PRO A 77 13.59 11.25 -3.56
CA PRO A 77 14.24 12.40 -2.96
C PRO A 77 15.17 13.17 -3.89
N ASP A 78 15.75 12.50 -4.89
CA ASP A 78 16.61 13.10 -5.92
C ASP A 78 15.85 13.72 -7.10
N GLY A 79 14.51 13.71 -7.05
CA GLY A 79 13.62 14.28 -8.06
C GLY A 79 13.26 13.35 -9.23
N ARG A 80 13.85 12.17 -9.32
CA ARG A 80 13.49 11.18 -10.36
C ARG A 80 12.10 10.61 -10.08
N ASN A 81 11.30 10.45 -11.13
CA ASN A 81 10.03 9.75 -11.04
C ASN A 81 10.21 8.26 -11.42
N THR A 82 9.77 7.36 -10.57
CA THR A 82 9.85 5.91 -10.77
C THR A 82 8.55 5.30 -11.30
N LEU A 83 7.46 6.06 -11.26
CA LEU A 83 6.16 5.64 -11.76
C LEU A 83 5.86 6.30 -13.12
N PRO A 84 5.08 5.65 -13.98
CA PRO A 84 4.54 6.31 -15.18
C PRO A 84 3.74 7.57 -14.82
N ASN A 85 3.74 8.55 -15.72
CA ASN A 85 2.95 9.76 -15.54
C ASN A 85 1.47 9.43 -15.22
N ASP A 86 0.92 10.15 -14.28
CA ASP A 86 -0.47 9.99 -13.81
C ASP A 86 -0.80 8.60 -13.24
N TRP A 87 0.21 7.79 -12.91
CA TRP A 87 -0.02 6.44 -12.40
C TRP A 87 -0.88 6.42 -11.14
N MET A 88 -0.55 7.26 -10.15
CA MET A 88 -1.34 7.31 -8.91
C MET A 88 -2.77 7.79 -9.17
N ILE A 89 -2.99 8.74 -10.08
CA ILE A 89 -4.31 9.18 -10.50
C ILE A 89 -5.10 8.03 -11.14
N LYS A 90 -4.45 7.22 -11.97
CA LYS A 90 -5.08 6.05 -12.64
C LYS A 90 -5.35 4.92 -11.66
N SER A 91 -4.39 4.61 -10.79
CA SER A 91 -4.48 3.48 -9.87
C SER A 91 -5.45 3.72 -8.72
N THR A 92 -5.77 4.96 -8.40
CA THR A 92 -6.73 5.35 -7.37
C THR A 92 -8.11 5.77 -7.93
N LYS A 93 -8.40 5.45 -9.20
CA LYS A 93 -9.75 5.55 -9.75
C LYS A 93 -10.55 4.28 -9.46
N PRO A 94 -11.87 4.39 -9.23
CA PRO A 94 -12.73 3.23 -9.08
C PRO A 94 -12.63 2.27 -10.27
N SER A 95 -12.57 0.97 -9.98
CA SER A 95 -12.66 -0.07 -10.99
C SER A 95 -14.10 -0.19 -11.51
N PRO A 96 -14.30 -0.58 -12.78
CA PRO A 96 -15.65 -0.86 -13.31
C PRO A 96 -16.39 -1.85 -12.43
N GLY A 97 -17.59 -1.48 -12.00
CA GLY A 97 -18.45 -2.34 -11.17
C GLY A 97 -18.13 -2.34 -9.66
N PHE A 98 -17.08 -1.67 -9.19
CA PHE A 98 -16.77 -1.57 -7.76
C PHE A 98 -16.13 -0.24 -7.38
N SER A 99 -16.90 0.63 -6.72
CA SER A 99 -16.52 2.02 -6.44
C SER A 99 -15.43 2.20 -5.39
N TYR A 100 -15.12 1.18 -4.63
CA TYR A 100 -14.22 1.28 -3.46
C TYR A 100 -12.85 0.66 -3.68
N TYR A 101 -12.49 0.29 -4.93
CA TYR A 101 -11.20 -0.31 -5.25
C TYR A 101 -10.68 0.13 -6.61
N GLY A 102 -9.39 0.52 -6.64
CA GLY A 102 -8.65 0.84 -7.86
C GLY A 102 -7.63 -0.26 -8.21
N TYR A 103 -6.47 0.11 -8.72
CA TYR A 103 -5.38 -0.84 -9.00
C TYR A 103 -4.58 -1.09 -7.72
N GLN A 104 -4.96 -2.13 -6.97
CA GLN A 104 -4.36 -2.54 -5.68
C GLN A 104 -4.48 -1.51 -4.55
N TRP A 105 -5.36 -0.51 -4.69
CA TRP A 105 -5.67 0.45 -3.66
C TRP A 105 -7.15 0.41 -3.30
N TRP A 106 -7.45 0.35 -2.01
CA TRP A 106 -8.78 0.64 -1.49
C TRP A 106 -9.03 2.14 -1.52
N LEU A 107 -10.26 2.54 -1.79
CA LEU A 107 -10.67 3.94 -1.89
C LEU A 107 -11.61 4.27 -0.73
N ALA A 108 -11.37 5.40 -0.05
CA ALA A 108 -12.13 5.78 1.14
C ALA A 108 -13.60 6.04 0.85
N GLY A 109 -13.93 6.62 -0.31
CA GLY A 109 -15.30 7.02 -0.63
C GLY A 109 -15.78 8.21 0.22
N PHE A 110 -17.07 8.41 0.30
CA PHE A 110 -17.73 9.44 1.14
C PHE A 110 -17.21 10.87 0.95
N GLY A 111 -16.72 11.21 -0.26
CA GLY A 111 -16.16 12.53 -0.57
C GLY A 111 -14.67 12.70 -0.28
N TYR A 112 -14.02 11.74 0.38
CA TYR A 112 -12.57 11.73 0.57
C TYR A 112 -11.86 11.20 -0.66
N LYS A 113 -10.77 11.86 -1.09
CA LYS A 113 -9.87 11.37 -2.14
C LYS A 113 -8.81 10.40 -1.61
N ALA A 114 -8.89 10.08 -0.33
CA ALA A 114 -7.97 9.19 0.32
C ALA A 114 -8.07 7.76 -0.22
N TYR A 115 -6.95 7.07 -0.22
CA TYR A 115 -6.83 5.67 -0.58
C TYR A 115 -5.94 4.96 0.45
N TYR A 116 -6.03 3.63 0.49
CA TYR A 116 -5.36 2.90 1.55
C TYR A 116 -5.02 1.46 1.17
N ALA A 117 -4.00 0.92 1.82
CA ALA A 117 -3.71 -0.51 1.89
C ALA A 117 -4.28 -1.07 3.20
N ASP A 118 -4.92 -2.23 3.13
CA ASP A 118 -5.60 -2.87 4.26
C ASP A 118 -5.16 -4.33 4.41
N GLY A 119 -4.40 -4.59 5.46
CA GLY A 119 -3.98 -5.93 5.85
C GLY A 119 -5.05 -6.63 6.69
N ILE A 120 -5.26 -7.92 6.43
CA ILE A 120 -6.31 -8.74 7.06
C ILE A 120 -6.17 -8.89 8.59
N PHE A 121 -5.00 -8.63 9.15
CA PHE A 121 -4.78 -8.59 10.60
C PHE A 121 -4.73 -7.16 11.15
N GLY A 122 -5.20 -6.17 10.37
CA GLY A 122 -5.38 -4.78 10.78
C GLY A 122 -4.19 -3.86 10.50
N GLN A 123 -3.16 -4.33 9.81
CA GLN A 123 -2.10 -3.45 9.29
C GLN A 123 -2.69 -2.47 8.28
N PHE A 124 -2.21 -1.24 8.28
CA PHE A 124 -2.87 -0.21 7.49
C PHE A 124 -1.91 0.89 7.04
N ILE A 125 -2.12 1.37 5.82
CA ILE A 125 -1.47 2.58 5.32
C ILE A 125 -2.58 3.44 4.70
N TRP A 126 -2.86 4.59 5.30
CA TRP A 126 -3.76 5.61 4.77
C TRP A 126 -2.97 6.68 4.08
N VAL A 127 -3.43 7.11 2.91
CA VAL A 127 -2.84 8.20 2.14
C VAL A 127 -3.94 9.18 1.77
N ASP A 128 -3.83 10.40 2.26
CA ASP A 128 -4.78 11.48 1.95
C ASP A 128 -4.07 12.61 1.19
N PRO A 129 -4.30 12.72 -0.13
CA PRO A 129 -3.72 13.77 -0.94
C PRO A 129 -4.19 15.19 -0.58
N ASP A 130 -5.42 15.35 -0.10
CA ASP A 130 -5.98 16.67 0.17
C ASP A 130 -5.35 17.28 1.44
N SER A 131 -5.21 16.51 2.53
CA SER A 131 -4.49 16.95 3.74
C SER A 131 -2.98 16.73 3.67
N LYS A 132 -2.47 16.09 2.61
CA LYS A 132 -1.07 15.68 2.46
C LYS A 132 -0.57 14.80 3.62
N THR A 133 -1.44 13.95 4.12
CA THR A 133 -1.20 13.14 5.31
C THR A 133 -1.05 11.65 4.97
N VAL A 134 -0.13 10.99 5.64
CA VAL A 134 0.00 9.53 5.66
C VAL A 134 -0.11 9.04 7.09
N ILE A 135 -0.95 8.02 7.30
CA ILE A 135 -1.05 7.32 8.59
C ILE A 135 -0.74 5.85 8.36
N ALA A 136 0.24 5.32 9.07
CA ALA A 136 0.56 3.90 9.05
C ALA A 136 0.29 3.27 10.42
N MET A 137 -0.25 2.06 10.41
CA MET A 137 -0.55 1.30 11.61
C MET A 137 -0.06 -0.14 11.48
N HIS A 138 0.62 -0.64 12.50
CA HIS A 138 0.80 -2.07 12.71
C HIS A 138 -0.31 -2.60 13.61
N SER A 139 -0.70 -3.83 13.37
CA SER A 139 -1.69 -4.54 14.17
C SER A 139 -1.49 -6.05 14.03
N ALA A 140 -1.89 -6.78 15.04
CA ALA A 140 -1.87 -8.24 15.07
C ALA A 140 -3.21 -8.73 15.65
N ARG A 141 -4.29 -8.57 14.90
CA ARG A 141 -5.61 -9.09 15.29
C ARG A 141 -5.58 -10.61 15.35
N GLU A 142 -6.29 -11.19 16.29
CA GLU A 142 -6.42 -12.66 16.41
C GLU A 142 -7.16 -13.29 15.23
N VAL A 143 -8.11 -12.55 14.65
CA VAL A 143 -8.94 -13.00 13.53
C VAL A 143 -8.65 -12.17 12.29
N ALA A 144 -8.38 -12.86 11.18
CA ALA A 144 -8.22 -12.22 9.88
C ALA A 144 -9.56 -11.62 9.41
N ALA A 145 -9.62 -10.30 9.31
CA ALA A 145 -10.80 -9.59 8.85
C ALA A 145 -10.44 -8.23 8.25
N LEU A 146 -11.17 -7.82 7.22
CA LEU A 146 -11.12 -6.45 6.72
C LEU A 146 -11.85 -5.51 7.69
N ASP A 147 -11.45 -4.24 7.74
CA ASP A 147 -11.98 -3.27 8.69
C ASP A 147 -13.49 -3.05 8.61
N ARG A 148 -14.06 -3.17 7.43
CA ARG A 148 -15.52 -3.08 7.21
C ARG A 148 -16.34 -4.06 8.05
N TYR A 149 -15.73 -5.14 8.51
CA TYR A 149 -16.37 -6.14 9.39
C TYR A 149 -16.11 -5.89 10.87
N SER A 150 -15.26 -4.94 11.23
CA SER A 150 -14.92 -4.58 12.61
C SER A 150 -15.66 -3.34 13.14
N GLY A 151 -16.74 -2.93 12.47
CA GLY A 151 -17.58 -1.80 12.89
C GLY A 151 -17.05 -0.42 12.52
N GLY A 152 -16.04 -0.33 11.69
CA GLY A 152 -15.54 0.96 11.16
C GLY A 152 -14.78 1.83 12.16
N HIS A 153 -14.45 1.32 13.35
CA HIS A 153 -13.77 2.11 14.40
C HIS A 153 -12.44 2.70 13.93
N ARG A 154 -11.67 1.94 13.16
CA ARG A 154 -10.39 2.43 12.60
C ARG A 154 -10.63 3.57 11.61
N LEU A 155 -11.58 3.43 10.70
CA LEU A 155 -11.89 4.48 9.73
C LEU A 155 -12.37 5.75 10.42
N ASN A 156 -13.23 5.64 11.42
CA ASN A 156 -13.67 6.78 12.22
C ASN A 156 -12.50 7.48 12.93
N PHE A 157 -11.57 6.70 13.52
CA PHE A 157 -10.36 7.25 14.12
C PHE A 157 -9.52 8.03 13.07
N LEU A 158 -9.29 7.45 11.90
CA LEU A 158 -8.50 8.08 10.83
C LEU A 158 -9.15 9.37 10.35
N ILE A 159 -10.47 9.36 10.13
CA ILE A 159 -11.23 10.55 9.77
C ILE A 159 -11.09 11.63 10.84
N SER A 160 -11.26 11.29 12.13
CA SER A 160 -11.09 12.25 13.22
C SER A 160 -9.70 12.87 13.27
N VAL A 161 -8.64 12.09 12.98
CA VAL A 161 -7.27 12.63 12.88
C VAL A 161 -7.15 13.62 11.72
N ILE A 162 -7.69 13.28 10.55
CA ILE A 162 -7.66 14.17 9.38
C ILE A 162 -8.45 15.45 9.62
N GLU A 163 -9.62 15.36 10.24
CA GLU A 163 -10.43 16.53 10.60
C GLU A 163 -9.70 17.45 11.58
N GLU A 164 -8.95 16.89 12.53
CA GLU A 164 -8.16 17.69 13.48
C GLU A 164 -6.97 18.39 12.81
N ILE A 165 -6.29 17.72 11.86
CA ILE A 165 -5.16 18.30 11.11
C ILE A 165 -5.62 19.46 10.21
N ASN A 166 -6.86 19.42 9.72
CA ASN A 166 -7.40 20.42 8.78
C ASN A 166 -8.05 21.63 9.48
N LYS A 167 -8.04 21.69 10.81
CA LYS A 167 -8.50 22.87 11.59
C LYS A 167 -7.45 23.98 11.60
#